data_1e6e5e99baff433bc5ea507bb08de63d
#
_entry.id   1e6e5e99baff433bc5ea507bb08de63d
#
_cell.length_a   1.000
_cell.length_b   1.000
_cell.length_c   1.000
_cell.angle_alpha   90.00
_cell.angle_beta   90.00
_cell.angle_gamma   90.00
#
_symmetry.space_group_name_H-M   'P 1'
#
loop_
_entity.id
_entity.type
_entity.pdbx_description
1 polymer ?
#
loop_
_entity_poly.entity_id
_entity_poly.type
_entity_poly.pdbx_seq_one_letter_code
_entity_poly.pdbx_strand_id
1 'polypeptide(L)'
;RESFLTHLYNEKNEQKIYPSSCARETYGLEDKVEFHMKKYGKHGDYNRITFEKDLEMLLEEKKPDVIFTTSEYDMHGDHSGLYYFVCEVLDILNKKNGYEPKVFCGLIHSCAGDDNWPERDTAVFSCPQGLEENSNYKWEERMILELPEEMKKARGINNLKYQALLKHETALEPDAYEFLMAFIKDEEIFWKVR
;
A
#
# COMPACT_ATOMS: atom_id res chain seq x y z
N ARG A 1 -6.43 -13.47 -1.43
CA ARG A 1 -5.24 -14.32 -1.70
C ARG A 1 -4.33 -14.27 -0.48
N GLU A 2 -3.78 -15.43 -0.07
CA GLU A 2 -2.80 -15.47 0.99
C GLU A 2 -1.46 -14.96 0.48
N SER A 3 -0.85 -14.02 1.20
CA SER A 3 0.50 -13.54 0.97
C SER A 3 1.16 -13.16 2.30
N PHE A 4 2.37 -12.64 2.26
CA PHE A 4 3.21 -12.49 3.45
C PHE A 4 2.53 -11.69 4.59
N LEU A 5 1.99 -10.50 4.31
CA LEU A 5 1.37 -9.66 5.35
C LEU A 5 0.04 -10.23 5.86
N THR A 6 -0.77 -10.89 5.02
CA THR A 6 -1.97 -11.57 5.50
C THR A 6 -1.62 -12.80 6.36
N HIS A 7 -0.55 -13.53 6.04
CA HIS A 7 -0.06 -14.60 6.92
C HIS A 7 0.38 -14.07 8.28
N LEU A 8 1.15 -12.98 8.31
CA LEU A 8 1.56 -12.36 9.57
C LEU A 8 0.35 -11.88 10.37
N TYR A 9 -0.59 -11.20 9.72
CA TYR A 9 -1.78 -10.67 10.40
C TYR A 9 -2.64 -11.74 11.05
N ASN A 10 -2.83 -12.87 10.37
CA ASN A 10 -3.67 -13.97 10.83
C ASN A 10 -2.94 -14.94 11.79
N GLU A 11 -1.62 -14.77 12.00
CA GLU A 11 -0.85 -15.67 12.86
C GLU A 11 -1.13 -15.41 14.34
N LYS A 12 -1.55 -16.47 15.05
CA LYS A 12 -1.84 -16.41 16.49
C LYS A 12 -0.57 -16.41 17.36
N ASN A 13 0.48 -17.04 16.87
CA ASN A 13 1.79 -16.95 17.49
C ASN A 13 2.56 -15.77 16.92
N GLU A 14 2.41 -14.61 17.55
CA GLU A 14 2.98 -13.34 17.08
C GLU A 14 4.49 -13.36 16.88
N GLN A 15 5.21 -14.31 17.51
CA GLN A 15 6.66 -14.47 17.39
C GLN A 15 7.06 -15.46 16.29
N LYS A 16 6.12 -16.12 15.63
CA LYS A 16 6.42 -17.07 14.56
C LYS A 16 7.00 -16.35 13.35
N ILE A 17 8.20 -16.77 12.96
CA ILE A 17 8.95 -16.19 11.84
C ILE A 17 8.46 -16.80 10.53
N TYR A 18 8.16 -15.94 9.55
CA TYR A 18 7.84 -16.28 8.18
C TYR A 18 9.00 -15.84 7.26
N PRO A 19 9.96 -16.73 6.98
CA PRO A 19 11.10 -16.34 6.15
C PRO A 19 10.67 -16.11 4.70
N SER A 20 11.26 -15.11 4.06
CA SER A 20 11.25 -14.99 2.60
C SER A 20 12.27 -15.97 1.98
N SER A 21 12.35 -15.98 0.65
CA SER A 21 13.35 -16.80 -0.05
C SER A 21 14.80 -16.38 0.23
N CYS A 22 15.03 -15.15 0.67
CA CYS A 22 16.37 -14.58 0.86
C CYS A 22 16.67 -14.09 2.27
N ALA A 23 15.66 -13.89 3.13
CA ALA A 23 15.89 -13.36 4.49
C ALA A 23 14.85 -13.86 5.50
N ARG A 24 15.20 -13.81 6.78
CA ARG A 24 14.32 -14.11 7.92
C ARG A 24 14.06 -12.89 8.79
N GLU A 25 14.83 -11.86 8.58
CA GLU A 25 14.82 -10.61 9.35
C GLU A 25 15.04 -9.42 8.42
N THR A 26 14.77 -8.23 8.92
CA THR A 26 15.00 -6.99 8.18
C THR A 26 16.47 -6.82 7.85
N TYR A 27 16.77 -6.17 6.73
CA TYR A 27 18.13 -5.90 6.32
C TYR A 27 18.22 -4.52 5.65
N GLY A 28 19.37 -3.88 5.79
CA GLY A 28 19.68 -2.62 5.12
C GLY A 28 20.49 -2.82 3.84
N LEU A 29 20.77 -1.73 3.15
CA LEU A 29 21.77 -1.65 2.11
C LEU A 29 23.10 -1.21 2.72
N GLU A 30 24.21 -1.36 1.99
CA GLU A 30 25.56 -1.05 2.51
C GLU A 30 25.67 0.34 3.15
N ASP A 31 24.98 1.33 2.59
CA ASP A 31 24.99 2.74 3.00
C ASP A 31 23.72 3.19 3.76
N LYS A 32 22.75 2.28 3.96
CA LYS A 32 21.45 2.60 4.55
C LYS A 32 21.03 1.59 5.61
N VAL A 33 20.99 2.07 6.84
CA VAL A 33 20.46 1.30 7.97
C VAL A 33 18.93 1.28 7.89
N GLU A 34 18.32 0.10 7.95
CA GLU A 34 16.87 -0.06 7.95
C GLU A 34 16.23 0.42 9.26
N PHE A 35 14.88 0.56 9.24
CA PHE A 35 14.14 1.21 10.31
C PHE A 35 14.29 0.51 11.66
N HIS A 36 14.11 -0.82 11.73
CA HIS A 36 14.16 -1.58 12.97
C HIS A 36 15.54 -1.52 13.62
N MET A 37 16.61 -1.71 12.83
CA MET A 37 17.99 -1.56 13.30
C MET A 37 18.26 -0.16 13.85
N LYS A 38 17.74 0.88 13.18
CA LYS A 38 17.87 2.27 13.62
C LYS A 38 17.21 2.54 14.97
N LYS A 39 16.07 1.89 15.23
CA LYS A 39 15.27 2.09 16.44
C LYS A 39 15.68 1.22 17.60
N TYR A 40 16.04 -0.02 17.32
CA TYR A 40 16.26 -1.04 18.35
C TYR A 40 17.69 -1.59 18.41
N GLY A 41 18.58 -1.17 17.49
CA GLY A 41 19.99 -1.61 17.46
C GLY A 41 20.21 -3.04 17.00
N LYS A 42 19.19 -3.67 16.42
CA LYS A 42 19.22 -5.04 15.87
C LYS A 42 18.25 -5.15 14.70
N HIS A 43 18.41 -6.20 13.89
CA HIS A 43 17.42 -6.53 12.86
C HIS A 43 16.14 -7.08 13.48
N GLY A 44 15.02 -6.85 12.82
CA GLY A 44 13.70 -7.31 13.23
C GLY A 44 13.32 -8.62 12.53
N ASP A 45 12.94 -9.63 13.29
CA ASP A 45 12.42 -10.87 12.73
C ASP A 45 11.18 -10.62 11.85
N TYR A 46 11.03 -11.38 10.77
CA TYR A 46 9.82 -11.36 9.94
C TYR A 46 8.66 -12.06 10.64
N ASN A 47 8.06 -11.39 11.61
CA ASN A 47 6.93 -11.87 12.37
C ASN A 47 5.93 -10.74 12.65
N ARG A 48 4.73 -11.12 13.13
CA ARG A 48 3.63 -10.19 13.39
C ARG A 48 4.02 -9.09 14.36
N ILE A 49 4.59 -9.46 15.51
CA ILE A 49 4.88 -8.49 16.59
C ILE A 49 5.93 -7.46 16.19
N THR A 50 6.91 -7.84 15.37
CA THR A 50 7.92 -6.90 14.85
C THR A 50 7.28 -5.89 13.91
N PHE A 51 6.47 -6.37 12.95
CA PHE A 51 5.82 -5.49 11.98
C PHE A 51 4.85 -4.51 12.66
N GLU A 52 4.04 -4.99 13.59
CA GLU A 52 3.11 -4.17 14.37
C GLU A 52 3.83 -3.07 15.17
N LYS A 53 4.91 -3.44 15.89
CA LYS A 53 5.72 -2.48 16.67
C LYS A 53 6.43 -1.45 15.80
N ASP A 54 6.95 -1.84 14.67
CA ASP A 54 7.59 -0.91 13.74
C ASP A 54 6.58 0.09 13.18
N LEU A 55 5.39 -0.39 12.83
CA LEU A 55 4.32 0.47 12.34
C LEU A 55 3.80 1.41 13.45
N GLU A 56 3.59 0.91 14.68
CA GLU A 56 3.23 1.72 15.83
C GLU A 56 4.26 2.83 16.08
N MET A 57 5.54 2.47 16.13
CA MET A 57 6.63 3.41 16.34
C MET A 57 6.70 4.47 15.24
N LEU A 58 6.54 4.05 13.99
CA LEU A 58 6.53 4.96 12.83
C LEU A 58 5.40 5.98 12.94
N LEU A 59 4.19 5.52 13.24
CA LEU A 59 3.02 6.40 13.37
C LEU A 59 3.11 7.31 14.59
N GLU A 60 3.63 6.83 15.73
CA GLU A 60 3.88 7.69 16.91
C GLU A 60 4.93 8.77 16.66
N GLU A 61 5.97 8.45 15.88
CA GLU A 61 7.03 9.41 15.56
C GLU A 61 6.57 10.46 14.55
N LYS A 62 5.88 10.04 13.50
CA LYS A 62 5.47 10.93 12.40
C LYS A 62 4.18 11.67 12.66
N LYS A 63 3.26 11.05 13.37
CA LYS A 63 1.92 11.60 13.71
C LYS A 63 1.23 12.29 12.51
N PRO A 64 1.12 11.64 11.34
CA PRO A 64 0.45 12.26 10.20
C PRO A 64 -1.02 12.53 10.50
N ASP A 65 -1.55 13.67 10.04
CA ASP A 65 -2.99 13.98 10.11
C ASP A 65 -3.81 13.18 9.10
N VAL A 66 -3.15 12.72 8.03
CA VAL A 66 -3.76 11.97 6.93
C VAL A 66 -2.85 10.79 6.55
N ILE A 67 -3.46 9.62 6.43
CA ILE A 67 -2.81 8.39 5.99
C ILE A 67 -3.46 7.91 4.70
N PHE A 68 -2.65 7.65 3.68
CA PHE A 68 -3.05 6.93 2.48
C PHE A 68 -2.46 5.52 2.57
N THR A 69 -3.30 4.50 2.41
CA THR A 69 -2.90 3.10 2.47
C THR A 69 -3.61 2.28 1.40
N THR A 70 -3.30 1.02 1.30
CA THR A 70 -4.01 0.04 0.49
C THR A 70 -5.35 -0.34 1.12
N SER A 71 -6.14 -1.18 0.45
CA SER A 71 -7.51 -1.52 0.83
C SER A 71 -7.63 -2.97 1.29
N GLU A 72 -8.60 -3.24 2.19
CA GLU A 72 -9.03 -4.59 2.54
C GLU A 72 -9.65 -5.35 1.35
N TYR A 73 -10.17 -4.63 0.38
CA TYR A 73 -10.76 -5.22 -0.84
C TYR A 73 -9.76 -5.44 -1.96
N ASP A 74 -8.50 -5.08 -1.74
CA ASP A 74 -7.45 -5.35 -2.71
C ASP A 74 -7.22 -6.87 -2.84
N MET A 75 -7.13 -7.36 -4.07
CA MET A 75 -6.96 -8.78 -4.35
C MET A 75 -5.55 -9.30 -4.02
N HIS A 76 -4.59 -8.42 -3.77
CA HIS A 76 -3.27 -8.79 -3.30
C HIS A 76 -3.22 -8.83 -1.77
N GLY A 77 -2.87 -9.98 -1.21
CA GLY A 77 -2.90 -10.19 0.25
C GLY A 77 -1.93 -9.32 1.04
N ASP A 78 -0.82 -8.83 0.46
CA ASP A 78 0.04 -7.88 1.16
C ASP A 78 -0.60 -6.50 1.25
N HIS A 79 -1.40 -6.12 0.27
CA HIS A 79 -2.15 -4.86 0.31
C HIS A 79 -3.26 -4.91 1.37
N SER A 80 -4.10 -5.93 1.35
CA SER A 80 -5.13 -6.11 2.37
C SER A 80 -4.55 -6.33 3.76
N GLY A 81 -3.45 -7.08 3.87
CA GLY A 81 -2.72 -7.27 5.12
C GLY A 81 -2.18 -5.96 5.71
N LEU A 82 -1.60 -5.09 4.88
CA LEU A 82 -1.15 -3.77 5.31
C LEU A 82 -2.31 -2.93 5.86
N TYR A 83 -3.44 -2.92 5.17
CA TYR A 83 -4.65 -2.23 5.65
C TYR A 83 -5.06 -2.68 7.05
N TYR A 84 -5.12 -4.00 7.29
CA TYR A 84 -5.49 -4.53 8.60
C TYR A 84 -4.53 -4.13 9.69
N PHE A 85 -3.22 -4.18 9.45
CA PHE A 85 -2.22 -3.71 10.41
C PHE A 85 -2.34 -2.21 10.69
N VAL A 86 -2.55 -1.38 9.66
CA VAL A 86 -2.76 0.06 9.85
C VAL A 86 -3.97 0.31 10.75
N CYS A 87 -5.10 -0.32 10.49
CA CYS A 87 -6.30 -0.16 11.31
C CYS A 87 -6.09 -0.62 12.76
N GLU A 88 -5.46 -1.77 12.96
CA GLU A 88 -5.19 -2.32 14.30
C GLU A 88 -4.26 -1.41 15.10
N VAL A 89 -3.16 -0.96 14.49
CA VAL A 89 -2.21 -0.06 15.15
C VAL A 89 -2.85 1.29 15.46
N LEU A 90 -3.68 1.82 14.58
CA LEU A 90 -4.43 3.04 14.86
C LEU A 90 -5.42 2.88 16.02
N ASP A 91 -6.04 1.71 16.18
CA ASP A 91 -6.89 1.42 17.33
C ASP A 91 -6.09 1.33 18.64
N ILE A 92 -4.87 0.77 18.59
CA ILE A 92 -3.94 0.77 19.73
C ILE A 92 -3.56 2.20 20.11
N LEU A 93 -3.14 3.01 19.13
CA LEU A 93 -2.72 4.40 19.36
C LEU A 93 -3.88 5.30 19.80
N ASN A 94 -5.07 5.11 19.26
CA ASN A 94 -6.25 5.85 19.72
C ASN A 94 -6.56 5.57 21.20
N LYS A 95 -6.54 4.29 21.61
CA LYS A 95 -6.71 3.90 23.02
C LYS A 95 -5.60 4.42 23.93
N LYS A 96 -4.36 4.48 23.42
CA LYS A 96 -3.18 4.88 24.19
C LYS A 96 -3.10 6.38 24.42
N ASN A 97 -3.40 7.18 23.40
CA ASN A 97 -3.14 8.63 23.42
C ASN A 97 -4.15 9.49 22.63
N GLY A 98 -5.25 8.90 22.15
CA GLY A 98 -6.28 9.61 21.38
C GLY A 98 -5.89 9.97 19.94
N TYR A 99 -4.84 9.35 19.39
CA TYR A 99 -4.43 9.60 18.00
C TYR A 99 -5.44 9.03 17.00
N GLU A 100 -5.98 9.90 16.14
CA GLU A 100 -7.05 9.56 15.20
C GLU A 100 -6.88 10.33 13.88
N PRO A 101 -5.99 9.89 13.00
CA PRO A 101 -5.81 10.49 11.68
C PRO A 101 -6.95 10.13 10.74
N LYS A 102 -7.13 10.93 9.68
CA LYS A 102 -7.98 10.52 8.55
C LYS A 102 -7.27 9.44 7.75
N VAL A 103 -7.99 8.37 7.39
CA VAL A 103 -7.44 7.27 6.60
C VAL A 103 -8.18 7.17 5.27
N PHE A 104 -7.41 7.15 4.20
CA PHE A 104 -7.89 6.96 2.84
C PHE A 104 -7.24 5.70 2.24
N CYS A 105 -8.04 4.90 1.57
CA CYS A 105 -7.60 3.67 0.92
C CYS A 105 -7.61 3.80 -0.60
N GLY A 106 -6.52 3.39 -1.23
CA GLY A 106 -6.42 3.19 -2.67
C GLY A 106 -6.58 1.72 -3.02
N LEU A 107 -6.99 1.44 -4.25
CA LEU A 107 -7.13 0.11 -4.81
C LEU A 107 -6.08 -0.08 -5.91
N ILE A 108 -5.35 -1.19 -5.87
CA ILE A 108 -4.36 -1.55 -6.87
C ILE A 108 -4.85 -2.78 -7.68
N HIS A 109 -5.10 -3.91 -7.03
CA HIS A 109 -5.63 -5.10 -7.68
C HIS A 109 -7.13 -5.23 -7.41
N SER A 110 -7.93 -4.81 -8.36
CA SER A 110 -9.38 -4.87 -8.23
C SER A 110 -9.94 -6.27 -8.51
N CYS A 111 -11.17 -6.54 -8.08
CA CYS A 111 -11.88 -7.77 -8.41
C CYS A 111 -12.18 -7.93 -9.91
N ALA A 112 -12.06 -6.86 -10.71
CA ALA A 112 -12.16 -6.92 -12.17
C ALA A 112 -10.99 -7.67 -12.83
N GLY A 113 -9.86 -7.79 -12.12
CA GLY A 113 -8.60 -8.36 -12.59
C GLY A 113 -7.71 -7.34 -13.32
N ASP A 114 -6.41 -7.57 -13.25
CA ASP A 114 -5.36 -6.66 -13.71
C ASP A 114 -5.38 -6.40 -15.23
N ASP A 115 -5.96 -7.31 -16.00
CA ASP A 115 -6.14 -7.14 -17.45
C ASP A 115 -7.29 -6.19 -17.80
N ASN A 116 -8.22 -5.96 -16.86
CA ASN A 116 -9.43 -5.20 -17.08
C ASN A 116 -9.45 -3.86 -16.34
N TRP A 117 -8.66 -3.70 -15.29
CA TRP A 117 -8.59 -2.48 -14.51
C TRP A 117 -7.20 -2.29 -13.87
N PRO A 118 -6.62 -1.06 -13.94
CA PRO A 118 -7.15 0.13 -14.61
C PRO A 118 -7.20 -0.01 -16.12
N GLU A 119 -8.20 0.62 -16.76
CA GLU A 119 -8.27 0.65 -18.22
C GLU A 119 -7.02 1.34 -18.80
N ARG A 120 -6.45 0.71 -19.82
CA ARG A 120 -5.30 1.28 -20.54
C ARG A 120 -5.74 2.46 -21.38
N ASP A 121 -4.86 3.41 -21.63
CA ASP A 121 -5.03 4.54 -22.55
C ASP A 121 -6.18 5.52 -22.22
N THR A 122 -6.67 5.51 -20.98
CA THR A 122 -7.63 6.48 -20.47
C THR A 122 -6.95 7.51 -19.56
N ALA A 123 -7.44 8.75 -19.61
CA ALA A 123 -6.90 9.84 -18.79
C ALA A 123 -7.38 9.77 -17.33
N VAL A 124 -8.52 9.14 -17.08
CA VAL A 124 -9.14 9.02 -15.75
C VAL A 124 -9.45 7.55 -15.44
N PHE A 125 -9.66 7.24 -14.18
CA PHE A 125 -10.12 5.93 -13.77
C PHE A 125 -11.60 5.73 -14.07
N SER A 126 -11.95 4.53 -14.52
CA SER A 126 -13.33 4.04 -14.57
C SER A 126 -13.65 3.20 -13.33
N CYS A 127 -14.95 3.02 -13.05
CA CYS A 127 -15.39 2.13 -11.98
C CYS A 127 -15.00 0.68 -12.29
N PRO A 128 -14.20 0.00 -11.44
CA PRO A 128 -13.91 -1.42 -11.65
C PRO A 128 -15.20 -2.24 -11.63
N GLN A 129 -15.35 -3.14 -12.59
CA GLN A 129 -16.49 -4.05 -12.59
C GLN A 129 -16.51 -4.86 -11.29
N GLY A 130 -17.65 -4.92 -10.64
CA GLY A 130 -17.86 -5.67 -9.40
C GLY A 130 -17.38 -4.94 -8.13
N LEU A 131 -16.94 -3.69 -8.21
CA LEU A 131 -16.48 -2.95 -7.02
C LEU A 131 -17.57 -2.88 -5.94
N GLU A 132 -18.74 -2.38 -6.29
CA GLU A 132 -19.82 -2.14 -5.33
C GLU A 132 -20.51 -3.41 -4.86
N GLU A 133 -20.47 -4.48 -5.66
CA GLU A 133 -20.99 -5.81 -5.29
C GLU A 133 -20.06 -6.55 -4.33
N ASN A 134 -18.74 -6.31 -4.42
CA ASN A 134 -17.73 -7.04 -3.65
C ASN A 134 -17.11 -6.20 -2.52
N SER A 135 -17.49 -4.94 -2.38
CA SER A 135 -16.96 -4.04 -1.37
C SER A 135 -18.03 -3.09 -0.81
N ASN A 136 -17.68 -2.35 0.25
CA ASN A 136 -18.50 -1.25 0.75
C ASN A 136 -18.20 0.08 0.04
N TYR A 137 -17.26 0.09 -0.89
CA TYR A 137 -16.92 1.30 -1.62
C TYR A 137 -17.99 1.64 -2.66
N LYS A 138 -18.39 2.91 -2.66
CA LYS A 138 -19.27 3.46 -3.69
C LYS A 138 -18.44 4.33 -4.63
N TRP A 139 -18.62 4.12 -5.92
CA TRP A 139 -17.85 4.86 -6.92
C TRP A 139 -18.03 6.37 -6.79
N GLU A 140 -19.25 6.81 -6.51
CA GLU A 140 -19.61 8.21 -6.37
C GLU A 140 -19.06 8.87 -5.09
N GLU A 141 -18.66 8.07 -4.10
CA GLU A 141 -18.11 8.54 -2.82
C GLU A 141 -16.57 8.62 -2.82
N ARG A 142 -15.95 8.27 -3.94
CA ARG A 142 -14.49 8.36 -4.04
C ARG A 142 -14.02 9.81 -3.94
N MET A 143 -12.93 10.02 -3.24
CA MET A 143 -12.17 11.25 -3.31
C MET A 143 -11.31 11.23 -4.57
N ILE A 144 -11.39 12.27 -5.36
CA ILE A 144 -10.54 12.50 -6.52
C ILE A 144 -9.47 13.52 -6.15
N LEU A 145 -8.22 13.17 -6.35
CA LEU A 145 -7.08 14.05 -6.21
C LEU A 145 -6.54 14.36 -7.60
N GLU A 146 -6.84 15.56 -8.11
CA GLU A 146 -6.30 16.03 -9.38
C GLU A 146 -4.78 16.19 -9.30
N LEU A 147 -4.08 15.69 -10.33
CA LEU A 147 -2.63 15.78 -10.40
C LEU A 147 -2.17 17.11 -11.03
N PRO A 148 -0.97 17.59 -10.68
CA PRO A 148 -0.34 18.72 -11.36
C PRO A 148 -0.12 18.46 -12.86
N GLU A 149 -0.08 19.51 -13.65
CA GLU A 149 0.11 19.41 -15.11
C GLU A 149 1.36 18.63 -15.53
N GLU A 150 2.41 18.68 -14.73
CA GLU A 150 3.65 17.93 -14.97
C GLU A 150 3.45 16.41 -14.85
N MET A 151 2.43 15.97 -14.12
CA MET A 151 2.05 14.56 -13.98
C MET A 151 0.94 14.15 -14.96
N LYS A 152 0.18 15.12 -15.51
CA LYS A 152 -0.87 14.87 -16.50
C LYS A 152 -0.35 14.76 -17.94
N LYS A 153 0.85 15.29 -18.23
CA LYS A 153 1.43 15.23 -19.55
C LYS A 153 1.55 13.82 -20.07
N ALA A 154 1.37 13.68 -21.39
CA ALA A 154 1.39 12.40 -22.09
C ALA A 154 2.51 11.46 -21.60
N ARG A 155 2.24 10.17 -21.58
CA ARG A 155 3.17 9.10 -21.21
C ARG A 155 4.51 9.31 -21.89
N GLY A 156 5.58 9.47 -21.12
CA GLY A 156 6.90 9.69 -21.64
C GLY A 156 7.83 10.36 -20.64
N ILE A 157 9.02 10.65 -21.08
CA ILE A 157 10.12 11.14 -20.24
C ILE A 157 9.80 12.42 -19.45
N ASN A 158 8.84 13.20 -19.88
CA ASN A 158 8.42 14.43 -19.24
C ASN A 158 7.32 14.24 -18.17
N ASN A 159 6.78 13.03 -18.02
CA ASN A 159 5.80 12.72 -17.00
C ASN A 159 6.51 12.23 -15.73
N LEU A 160 6.38 12.94 -14.62
CA LEU A 160 7.08 12.62 -13.36
C LEU A 160 6.62 11.27 -12.78
N LYS A 161 5.34 10.93 -12.90
CA LYS A 161 4.81 9.64 -12.43
C LYS A 161 5.39 8.48 -13.25
N TYR A 162 5.46 8.65 -14.56
CA TYR A 162 6.12 7.69 -15.45
C TYR A 162 7.59 7.48 -15.07
N GLN A 163 8.33 8.58 -14.86
CA GLN A 163 9.73 8.51 -14.44
C GLN A 163 9.90 7.81 -13.09
N ALA A 164 9.00 8.07 -12.14
CA ALA A 164 9.03 7.42 -10.83
C ALA A 164 8.77 5.91 -10.95
N LEU A 165 7.78 5.49 -11.75
CA LEU A 165 7.49 4.08 -12.01
C LEU A 165 8.68 3.36 -12.65
N LEU A 166 9.38 4.00 -13.58
CA LEU A 166 10.58 3.42 -14.21
C LEU A 166 11.74 3.16 -13.23
N LYS A 167 11.72 3.76 -12.04
CA LYS A 167 12.73 3.47 -10.99
C LYS A 167 12.48 2.15 -10.26
N HIS A 168 11.32 1.56 -10.42
CA HIS A 168 10.99 0.23 -9.88
C HIS A 168 11.40 -0.87 -10.87
N GLU A 169 12.65 -0.88 -11.30
CA GLU A 169 13.18 -1.73 -12.37
C GLU A 169 12.86 -3.21 -12.17
N THR A 170 12.92 -3.71 -10.94
CA THR A 170 12.63 -5.11 -10.61
C THR A 170 11.14 -5.47 -10.69
N ALA A 171 10.26 -4.48 -10.67
CA ALA A 171 8.81 -4.65 -10.80
C ALA A 171 8.32 -4.43 -12.24
N LEU A 172 9.20 -3.98 -13.15
CA LEU A 172 8.87 -3.69 -14.55
C LEU A 172 9.16 -4.88 -15.46
N GLU A 173 8.96 -6.09 -14.97
CA GLU A 173 8.99 -7.27 -15.85
C GLU A 173 7.89 -7.18 -16.91
N PRO A 174 8.04 -7.83 -18.08
CA PRO A 174 7.16 -7.60 -19.23
C PRO A 174 5.66 -7.62 -18.87
N ASP A 175 5.25 -8.54 -18.01
CA ASP A 175 3.85 -8.73 -17.64
C ASP A 175 3.32 -7.64 -16.69
N ALA A 176 4.19 -7.04 -15.86
CA ALA A 176 3.80 -6.00 -14.91
C ALA A 176 3.88 -4.58 -15.50
N TYR A 177 4.70 -4.37 -16.51
CA TYR A 177 4.90 -3.05 -17.09
C TYR A 177 3.59 -2.40 -17.55
N GLU A 178 2.81 -3.10 -18.37
CA GLU A 178 1.56 -2.57 -18.91
C GLU A 178 0.53 -2.28 -17.82
N PHE A 179 0.46 -3.15 -16.81
CA PHE A 179 -0.41 -2.96 -15.66
C PHE A 179 -0.02 -1.71 -14.86
N LEU A 180 1.26 -1.56 -14.52
CA LEU A 180 1.74 -0.41 -13.76
C LEU A 180 1.59 0.90 -14.54
N MET A 181 1.84 0.90 -15.85
CA MET A 181 1.66 2.08 -16.69
C MET A 181 0.19 2.50 -16.85
N ALA A 182 -0.75 1.57 -16.67
CA ALA A 182 -2.18 1.89 -16.67
C ALA A 182 -2.61 2.81 -15.52
N PHE A 183 -1.81 2.92 -14.44
CA PHE A 183 -2.04 3.86 -13.35
C PHE A 183 -1.57 5.29 -13.64
N ILE A 184 -1.00 5.56 -14.81
CA ILE A 184 -0.67 6.94 -15.20
C ILE A 184 -1.95 7.62 -15.71
N LYS A 185 -2.65 8.26 -14.80
CA LYS A 185 -3.89 9.00 -15.01
C LYS A 185 -3.67 10.47 -14.68
N ASP A 186 -4.68 11.31 -14.98
CA ASP A 186 -4.70 12.72 -14.60
C ASP A 186 -5.18 12.95 -13.17
N GLU A 187 -5.55 11.87 -12.49
CA GLU A 187 -6.09 11.85 -11.14
C GLU A 187 -5.57 10.67 -10.32
N GLU A 188 -5.65 10.77 -9.00
CA GLU A 188 -5.62 9.64 -8.06
C GLU A 188 -6.97 9.50 -7.39
N ILE A 189 -7.38 8.27 -7.11
CA ILE A 189 -8.67 7.99 -6.46
C ILE A 189 -8.49 7.25 -5.14
N PHE A 190 -9.27 7.66 -4.16
CA PHE A 190 -9.23 7.07 -2.82
C PHE A 190 -10.61 7.04 -2.22
N TRP A 191 -10.84 6.16 -1.26
CA TRP A 191 -12.02 6.15 -0.40
C TRP A 191 -11.64 6.44 1.05
N LYS A 192 -12.38 7.36 1.69
CA LYS A 192 -12.21 7.60 3.10
C LYS A 192 -12.79 6.43 3.89
N VAL A 193 -12.01 5.82 4.75
CA VAL A 193 -12.42 4.67 5.58
C VAL A 193 -12.40 4.99 7.07
N ARG A 194 -11.74 6.08 7.46
CA ARG A 194 -11.67 6.50 8.86
C ARG A 194 -11.50 8.04 9.01
#